data_4bcebe161de97e69f99db6d15d714f85
#
_entry.id   4bcebe161de97e69f99db6d15d714f85
#
_cell.length_a   1.000
_cell.length_b   1.000
_cell.length_c   1.000
_cell.angle_alpha   90.00
_cell.angle_beta   90.00
_cell.angle_gamma   90.00
#
_symmetry.space_group_name_H-M   'P 1'
#
loop_
_entity.id
_entity.type
_entity.pdbx_description
1 polymer ?
#
loop_
_entity_poly.entity_id
_entity_poly.type
_entity_poly.pdbx_seq_one_letter_code
_entity_poly.pdbx_strand_id
1 'polypeptide(L)'
;MAKDDGRFGGQTGDTSYDAQDITVLEGLEAVRKRPGMYIGSTGVRGLHHLVYEVVDNSVDEALAGHCTAVDVTIHPDNSVTVVDDGRGIPVGIMEKEQLPAVQVVLTVLHAGGKFGDGGGYKVSGGLHGVGISVVNALSELLLVEIRREGFVWRQEYQRGKPQGPLVKGEPSTEHGTTVKFRPDTEIFEVTDLDFSVLEQRLRETAFLTRGLKISITDERGEGAKAEFRYDGGIEDFVRYLNANKESIGRKVVYFEGESGEGAVEVAMQWNTTYQESVFSFANNINTHEGGSHLSGFRAALTRTLNRYAREKGLLKEKDENLTGEDVREGLTAIISAKLSDPQFEGQTKTKLGNPGMEGFVASVVNSCLAEFLEENPQDANAIIRKAVSAAQARAAARKARDLTRRKSALENSTLPGKLADCSVKDPSLAEIFIVEGDSAGGSAKQGRDRNTQAVLPLRGKILNVEKSRIDKVLKNLEIQALITAIGTG
;
A
#
# COMPACT_ATOMS: atom_id res chain seq x y z
N MET A 1 42.85 21.78 -38.37
CA MET A 1 42.74 23.25 -38.31
C MET A 1 41.34 23.62 -37.97
N ALA A 2 41.19 24.60 -37.12
CA ALA A 2 39.99 25.24 -36.56
C ALA A 2 39.23 24.45 -35.47
N LYS A 3 39.52 24.85 -34.24
CA LYS A 3 38.75 24.69 -33.02
C LYS A 3 37.52 25.59 -33.11
N ASP A 4 36.35 25.07 -32.81
CA ASP A 4 35.16 25.88 -32.56
C ASP A 4 34.86 25.84 -31.05
N ASP A 5 35.23 26.94 -30.37
CA ASP A 5 34.98 27.20 -28.96
C ASP A 5 33.56 27.83 -28.82
N GLY A 6 32.54 26.98 -28.74
CA GLY A 6 31.18 27.41 -28.40
C GLY A 6 31.07 27.86 -26.94
N ARG A 7 31.42 29.12 -26.66
CA ARG A 7 31.14 29.80 -25.38
C ARG A 7 29.63 29.98 -25.23
N PHE A 8 29.05 29.29 -24.25
CA PHE A 8 27.77 29.70 -23.64
C PHE A 8 27.96 31.09 -23.02
N GLY A 9 27.49 32.10 -23.71
CA GLY A 9 27.41 33.46 -23.19
C GLY A 9 26.31 33.52 -22.11
N GLY A 10 26.68 33.36 -20.87
CA GLY A 10 25.82 33.69 -19.73
C GLY A 10 25.66 35.22 -19.68
N GLN A 11 24.49 35.75 -20.02
CA GLN A 11 24.09 37.08 -19.57
C GLN A 11 23.93 37.02 -18.06
N THR A 12 24.93 37.47 -17.32
CA THR A 12 24.81 37.85 -15.91
C THR A 12 24.04 39.18 -15.84
N GLY A 13 22.71 39.12 -16.01
CA GLY A 13 21.89 40.20 -15.50
C GLY A 13 22.02 40.17 -13.99
N ASP A 14 22.49 41.27 -13.44
CA ASP A 14 22.56 41.56 -12.01
C ASP A 14 21.09 41.65 -11.48
N THR A 15 20.48 40.51 -11.23
CA THR A 15 19.20 40.42 -10.52
C THR A 15 19.52 40.47 -9.03
N SER A 16 19.66 41.69 -8.51
CA SER A 16 19.68 41.90 -7.08
C SER A 16 18.35 41.34 -6.50
N TYR A 17 18.42 40.18 -5.84
CA TYR A 17 17.30 39.66 -5.06
C TYR A 17 17.13 40.53 -3.82
N ASP A 18 16.04 41.31 -3.79
CA ASP A 18 15.79 42.31 -2.73
C ASP A 18 14.43 41.99 -2.05
N ALA A 19 14.18 42.64 -0.93
CA ALA A 19 12.94 42.54 -0.16
C ALA A 19 11.67 42.77 -1.00
N GLN A 20 11.77 43.56 -2.07
CA GLN A 20 10.69 43.83 -3.03
C GLN A 20 10.34 42.63 -3.91
N ASP A 21 11.25 41.64 -4.04
CA ASP A 21 11.01 40.42 -4.81
C ASP A 21 10.27 39.34 -4.01
N ILE A 22 10.08 39.57 -2.71
CA ILE A 22 9.34 38.67 -1.81
C ILE A 22 7.84 38.95 -1.98
N THR A 23 7.14 38.03 -2.64
CA THR A 23 5.68 38.07 -2.77
C THR A 23 5.01 37.21 -1.68
N VAL A 24 4.17 37.83 -0.86
CA VAL A 24 3.31 37.10 0.10
C VAL A 24 2.01 36.73 -0.61
N LEU A 25 1.68 35.45 -0.61
CA LEU A 25 0.40 34.96 -1.11
C LEU A 25 -0.52 34.70 0.08
N GLU A 26 -1.70 35.29 0.07
CA GLU A 26 -2.68 35.13 1.13
C GLU A 26 -3.90 34.34 0.70
N GLY A 27 -4.48 33.58 1.63
CA GLY A 27 -5.73 32.87 1.44
C GLY A 27 -5.73 31.89 0.25
N LEU A 28 -6.84 31.88 -0.48
CA LEU A 28 -7.06 30.95 -1.59
C LEU A 28 -6.23 31.27 -2.85
N GLU A 29 -5.64 32.44 -2.96
CA GLU A 29 -4.72 32.76 -4.06
C GLU A 29 -3.45 31.92 -3.99
N ALA A 30 -2.97 31.61 -2.78
CA ALA A 30 -1.83 30.70 -2.57
C ALA A 30 -2.14 29.31 -3.12
N VAL A 31 -3.36 28.81 -2.92
CA VAL A 31 -3.82 27.51 -3.44
C VAL A 31 -3.82 27.50 -4.96
N ARG A 32 -4.40 28.52 -5.60
CA ARG A 32 -4.48 28.63 -7.07
C ARG A 32 -3.09 28.74 -7.72
N LYS A 33 -2.15 29.44 -7.07
CA LYS A 33 -0.78 29.63 -7.58
C LYS A 33 0.11 28.42 -7.38
N ARG A 34 -0.14 27.60 -6.35
CA ARG A 34 0.64 26.41 -5.99
C ARG A 34 -0.26 25.22 -5.68
N PRO A 35 -1.13 24.78 -6.60
CA PRO A 35 -2.12 23.73 -6.34
C PRO A 35 -1.47 22.41 -5.94
N GLY A 36 -0.30 22.06 -6.52
CA GLY A 36 0.43 20.85 -6.19
C GLY A 36 0.81 20.70 -4.72
N MET A 37 0.93 21.79 -3.95
CA MET A 37 1.18 21.73 -2.51
C MET A 37 -0.01 21.17 -1.73
N TYR A 38 -1.24 21.33 -2.25
CA TYR A 38 -2.49 20.95 -1.58
C TYR A 38 -3.08 19.64 -2.10
N ILE A 39 -3.01 19.41 -3.41
CA ILE A 39 -3.61 18.22 -4.07
C ILE A 39 -2.56 17.29 -4.70
N GLY A 40 -1.27 17.57 -4.48
CA GLY A 40 -0.14 16.75 -4.93
C GLY A 40 0.19 16.89 -6.42
N SER A 41 -0.76 17.21 -7.30
CA SER A 41 -0.57 17.33 -8.76
C SER A 41 -1.74 18.08 -9.39
N THR A 42 -1.56 18.68 -10.57
CA THR A 42 -2.62 19.27 -11.41
C THR A 42 -3.09 18.33 -12.53
N GLY A 43 -2.54 17.13 -12.60
CA GLY A 43 -3.00 16.08 -13.52
C GLY A 43 -4.19 15.30 -12.95
N VAL A 44 -4.53 14.18 -13.60
CA VAL A 44 -5.70 13.32 -13.29
C VAL A 44 -5.77 12.93 -11.80
N ARG A 45 -4.65 12.64 -11.14
CA ARG A 45 -4.63 12.31 -9.70
C ARG A 45 -5.12 13.46 -8.82
N GLY A 46 -4.68 14.67 -9.08
CA GLY A 46 -5.12 15.85 -8.34
C GLY A 46 -6.57 16.22 -8.65
N LEU A 47 -7.04 15.96 -9.88
CA LEU A 47 -8.43 16.12 -10.25
C LEU A 47 -9.36 15.22 -9.41
N HIS A 48 -9.04 13.91 -9.32
CA HIS A 48 -9.78 12.97 -8.48
C HIS A 48 -9.72 13.35 -6.99
N HIS A 49 -8.61 13.95 -6.55
CA HIS A 49 -8.45 14.37 -5.16
C HIS A 49 -9.51 15.40 -4.73
N LEU A 50 -9.99 16.26 -5.65
CA LEU A 50 -11.09 17.17 -5.35
C LEU A 50 -12.35 16.42 -4.94
N VAL A 51 -12.68 15.33 -5.64
CA VAL A 51 -13.83 14.48 -5.29
C VAL A 51 -13.62 13.83 -3.92
N TYR A 52 -12.41 13.32 -3.65
CA TYR A 52 -12.09 12.69 -2.38
C TYR A 52 -12.26 13.65 -1.21
N GLU A 53 -11.79 14.89 -1.32
CA GLU A 53 -11.92 15.90 -0.25
C GLU A 53 -13.37 16.22 0.10
N VAL A 54 -14.28 16.23 -0.90
CA VAL A 54 -15.70 16.45 -0.65
C VAL A 54 -16.34 15.22 -0.01
N VAL A 55 -16.07 14.02 -0.54
CA VAL A 55 -16.59 12.74 0.00
C VAL A 55 -16.08 12.49 1.41
N ASP A 56 -14.81 12.77 1.69
CA ASP A 56 -14.20 12.57 3.02
C ASP A 56 -14.91 13.43 4.09
N ASN A 57 -15.46 14.60 3.73
CA ASN A 57 -16.28 15.39 4.66
C ASN A 57 -17.59 14.68 5.02
N SER A 58 -18.25 14.04 4.04
CA SER A 58 -19.46 13.25 4.27
C SER A 58 -19.16 11.97 5.06
N VAL A 59 -17.99 11.35 4.82
CA VAL A 59 -17.49 10.20 5.60
C VAL A 59 -17.22 10.59 7.05
N ASP A 60 -16.69 11.78 7.31
CA ASP A 60 -16.49 12.28 8.68
C ASP A 60 -17.84 12.44 9.41
N GLU A 61 -18.91 12.87 8.73
CA GLU A 61 -20.28 12.86 9.28
C GLU A 61 -20.76 11.42 9.60
N ALA A 62 -20.42 10.44 8.73
CA ALA A 62 -20.76 9.05 8.97
C ALA A 62 -19.99 8.45 10.16
N LEU A 63 -18.69 8.74 10.28
CA LEU A 63 -17.88 8.34 11.44
C LEU A 63 -18.38 8.98 12.75
N ALA A 64 -18.98 10.17 12.67
CA ALA A 64 -19.64 10.81 13.82
C ALA A 64 -21.06 10.27 14.07
N GLY A 65 -21.55 9.33 13.25
CA GLY A 65 -22.88 8.69 13.42
C GLY A 65 -24.05 9.52 12.87
N HIS A 66 -23.80 10.49 12.00
CA HIS A 66 -24.83 11.43 11.51
C HIS A 66 -25.13 11.31 10.01
N CYS A 67 -24.39 10.49 9.26
CA CYS A 67 -24.62 10.27 7.84
C CYS A 67 -24.74 8.77 7.55
N THR A 68 -25.72 8.42 6.71
CA THR A 68 -26.01 7.03 6.32
C THR A 68 -25.90 6.80 4.82
N ALA A 69 -25.91 7.86 4.02
CA ALA A 69 -25.84 7.79 2.57
C ALA A 69 -25.03 8.94 1.98
N VAL A 70 -24.23 8.61 0.96
CA VAL A 70 -23.46 9.57 0.14
C VAL A 70 -23.68 9.22 -1.31
N ASP A 71 -24.15 10.19 -2.10
CA ASP A 71 -24.38 10.04 -3.54
C ASP A 71 -23.43 10.95 -4.32
N VAL A 72 -22.68 10.38 -5.24
CA VAL A 72 -21.74 11.09 -6.13
C VAL A 72 -22.25 11.03 -7.55
N THR A 73 -22.35 12.17 -8.25
CA THR A 73 -22.77 12.24 -9.65
C THR A 73 -21.76 13.01 -10.48
N ILE A 74 -21.28 12.41 -11.56
CA ILE A 74 -20.44 13.05 -12.57
C ILE A 74 -21.37 13.49 -13.70
N HIS A 75 -21.42 14.79 -13.97
CA HIS A 75 -22.31 15.36 -14.97
C HIS A 75 -21.66 15.45 -16.36
N PRO A 76 -22.47 15.63 -17.45
CA PRO A 76 -21.95 15.74 -18.81
C PRO A 76 -20.98 16.91 -19.04
N ASP A 77 -21.03 17.94 -18.22
CA ASP A 77 -20.13 19.10 -18.25
C ASP A 77 -18.87 18.92 -17.37
N ASN A 78 -18.58 17.69 -16.93
CA ASN A 78 -17.51 17.32 -16.01
C ASN A 78 -17.60 17.99 -14.61
N SER A 79 -18.75 18.58 -14.27
CA SER A 79 -19.01 18.96 -12.88
C SER A 79 -19.33 17.71 -12.05
N VAL A 80 -19.08 17.78 -10.75
CA VAL A 80 -19.38 16.71 -9.80
C VAL A 80 -20.34 17.24 -8.75
N THR A 81 -21.35 16.44 -8.44
CA THR A 81 -22.22 16.67 -7.28
C THR A 81 -21.99 15.57 -6.25
N VAL A 82 -21.78 15.95 -5.00
CA VAL A 82 -21.76 15.06 -3.84
C VAL A 82 -22.89 15.47 -2.90
N VAL A 83 -23.74 14.52 -2.54
CA VAL A 83 -24.89 14.71 -1.65
C VAL A 83 -24.71 13.81 -0.44
N ASP A 84 -24.87 14.33 0.75
CA ASP A 84 -24.95 13.54 1.99
C ASP A 84 -26.24 13.84 2.77
N ASP A 85 -26.59 12.93 3.65
CA ASP A 85 -27.68 13.05 4.62
C ASP A 85 -27.17 13.36 6.04
N GLY A 86 -25.97 13.98 6.16
CA GLY A 86 -25.36 14.40 7.42
C GLY A 86 -26.10 15.56 8.09
N ARG A 87 -25.51 16.15 9.12
CA ARG A 87 -26.11 17.30 9.86
C ARG A 87 -26.21 18.58 9.05
N GLY A 88 -25.53 18.67 7.92
CA GLY A 88 -25.34 19.88 7.15
C GLY A 88 -24.32 20.85 7.78
N ILE A 89 -23.56 21.55 6.95
CA ILE A 89 -22.60 22.58 7.39
C ILE A 89 -23.33 23.66 8.19
N PRO A 90 -22.80 24.16 9.33
CA PRO A 90 -23.42 25.25 10.09
C PRO A 90 -23.64 26.52 9.25
N VAL A 91 -24.82 27.12 9.38
CA VAL A 91 -25.24 28.32 8.61
C VAL A 91 -25.22 29.59 9.43
N GLY A 92 -25.07 29.48 10.75
CA GLY A 92 -25.01 30.63 11.67
C GLY A 92 -23.80 31.52 11.42
N ILE A 93 -23.90 32.77 11.87
CA ILE A 93 -22.82 33.76 11.80
C ILE A 93 -21.75 33.45 12.84
N MET A 94 -20.49 33.34 12.42
CA MET A 94 -19.35 33.23 13.33
C MET A 94 -19.02 34.60 13.91
N GLU A 95 -19.01 34.71 15.25
CA GLU A 95 -18.80 35.98 15.95
C GLU A 95 -17.47 36.65 15.60
N LYS A 96 -16.41 35.86 15.44
CA LYS A 96 -15.07 36.37 15.14
C LYS A 96 -14.93 36.90 13.71
N GLU A 97 -15.47 36.17 12.73
CA GLU A 97 -15.31 36.50 11.31
C GLU A 97 -16.46 37.35 10.77
N GLN A 98 -17.57 37.49 11.52
CA GLN A 98 -18.80 38.20 11.12
C GLN A 98 -19.39 37.70 9.78
N LEU A 99 -19.11 36.42 9.45
CA LEU A 99 -19.54 35.72 8.24
C LEU A 99 -20.28 34.43 8.58
N PRO A 100 -21.15 33.92 7.69
CA PRO A 100 -21.73 32.60 7.85
C PRO A 100 -20.63 31.52 7.97
N ALA A 101 -20.79 30.55 8.87
CA ALA A 101 -19.80 29.50 9.09
C ALA A 101 -19.45 28.74 7.80
N VAL A 102 -20.46 28.44 6.96
CA VAL A 102 -20.25 27.83 5.64
C VAL A 102 -19.32 28.65 4.75
N GLN A 103 -19.48 29.98 4.73
CA GLN A 103 -18.61 30.84 3.94
C GLN A 103 -17.18 30.84 4.48
N VAL A 104 -17.01 30.86 5.78
CA VAL A 104 -15.67 30.77 6.41
C VAL A 104 -14.99 29.45 6.05
N VAL A 105 -15.67 28.32 6.20
CA VAL A 105 -15.15 26.99 5.86
C VAL A 105 -14.77 26.87 4.39
N LEU A 106 -15.47 27.54 3.49
CA LEU A 106 -15.22 27.50 2.05
C LEU A 106 -14.17 28.52 1.56
N THR A 107 -13.88 29.58 2.33
CA THR A 107 -13.00 30.65 1.85
C THR A 107 -11.76 30.91 2.71
N VAL A 108 -11.70 30.37 3.92
CA VAL A 108 -10.57 30.55 4.83
C VAL A 108 -9.82 29.23 4.99
N LEU A 109 -8.50 29.26 4.79
CA LEU A 109 -7.65 28.11 5.06
C LEU A 109 -7.53 27.88 6.57
N HIS A 110 -7.43 26.62 6.96
CA HIS A 110 -7.35 26.22 8.38
C HIS A 110 -8.57 26.63 9.22
N ALA A 111 -9.74 26.66 8.57
CA ALA A 111 -11.03 26.86 9.22
C ALA A 111 -11.82 25.54 9.21
N GLY A 112 -12.39 25.14 10.34
CA GLY A 112 -13.21 23.93 10.44
C GLY A 112 -13.63 23.61 11.86
N GLY A 113 -14.72 22.87 12.01
CA GLY A 113 -15.26 22.40 13.30
C GLY A 113 -14.58 21.13 13.85
N LYS A 114 -13.46 20.70 13.23
CA LYS A 114 -12.75 19.46 13.55
C LYS A 114 -11.48 19.73 14.40
N PHE A 115 -11.23 20.99 14.79
CA PHE A 115 -10.11 21.41 15.61
C PHE A 115 -10.52 21.53 17.09
N GLY A 116 -9.90 20.74 17.96
CA GLY A 116 -9.97 20.90 19.43
C GLY A 116 -10.96 19.97 20.15
N ASP A 117 -10.79 19.87 21.47
CA ASP A 117 -11.45 18.90 22.38
C ASP A 117 -12.98 19.07 22.53
N GLY A 118 -13.57 20.11 21.95
CA GLY A 118 -15.01 20.39 21.98
C GLY A 118 -15.73 20.18 20.64
N GLY A 119 -15.03 19.75 19.60
CA GLY A 119 -15.59 19.54 18.27
C GLY A 119 -16.53 18.32 18.24
N GLY A 120 -17.58 18.37 17.43
CA GLY A 120 -18.55 17.28 17.24
C GLY A 120 -18.00 16.02 16.55
N TYR A 121 -16.67 15.87 16.45
CA TYR A 121 -15.99 14.75 15.80
C TYR A 121 -14.89 14.20 16.71
N LYS A 122 -15.04 12.94 17.14
CA LYS A 122 -13.98 12.23 17.89
C LYS A 122 -12.89 11.67 16.96
N VAL A 123 -13.25 11.32 15.74
CA VAL A 123 -12.39 10.79 14.69
C VAL A 123 -12.72 11.52 13.40
N SER A 124 -11.74 12.02 12.68
CA SER A 124 -11.93 12.69 11.40
C SER A 124 -10.70 12.50 10.51
N GLY A 125 -10.91 12.36 9.20
CA GLY A 125 -9.87 12.42 8.18
C GLY A 125 -9.46 13.84 7.81
N GLY A 126 -10.38 14.79 7.98
CA GLY A 126 -10.23 16.22 7.63
C GLY A 126 -9.52 17.04 8.70
N LEU A 127 -8.22 16.81 8.93
CA LEU A 127 -7.44 17.38 10.04
C LEU A 127 -6.91 18.80 9.81
N HIS A 128 -6.75 19.22 8.58
CA HIS A 128 -6.07 20.48 8.26
C HIS A 128 -7.04 21.66 8.02
N GLY A 129 -8.35 21.39 7.93
CA GLY A 129 -9.36 22.42 7.65
C GLY A 129 -9.16 23.14 6.33
N VAL A 130 -8.60 22.46 5.34
CA VAL A 130 -8.31 23.06 4.03
C VAL A 130 -9.01 22.35 2.87
N GLY A 131 -9.49 21.11 3.01
CA GLY A 131 -9.97 20.31 1.91
C GLY A 131 -11.02 20.99 1.07
N ILE A 132 -12.15 21.39 1.67
CA ILE A 132 -13.27 22.01 0.90
C ILE A 132 -12.90 23.41 0.40
N SER A 133 -12.10 24.19 1.10
CA SER A 133 -11.63 25.49 0.63
C SER A 133 -10.64 25.37 -0.53
N VAL A 134 -9.85 24.30 -0.57
CA VAL A 134 -9.00 23.94 -1.72
C VAL A 134 -9.86 23.54 -2.92
N VAL A 135 -10.90 22.71 -2.74
CA VAL A 135 -11.86 22.39 -3.82
C VAL A 135 -12.47 23.66 -4.38
N ASN A 136 -12.93 24.57 -3.51
CA ASN A 136 -13.50 25.87 -3.93
C ASN A 136 -12.49 26.72 -4.72
N ALA A 137 -11.26 26.84 -4.22
CA ALA A 137 -10.21 27.61 -4.89
C ALA A 137 -9.85 27.08 -6.28
N LEU A 138 -9.89 25.75 -6.46
CA LEU A 138 -9.49 25.07 -7.70
C LEU A 138 -10.68 24.73 -8.62
N SER A 139 -11.88 25.22 -8.29
CA SER A 139 -13.08 25.09 -9.10
C SER A 139 -13.43 26.41 -9.79
N GLU A 140 -13.82 26.32 -11.05
CA GLU A 140 -14.38 27.44 -11.79
C GLU A 140 -15.71 27.89 -11.17
N LEU A 141 -16.54 26.91 -10.78
CA LEU A 141 -17.81 27.10 -10.11
C LEU A 141 -17.95 26.12 -8.95
N LEU A 142 -18.45 26.58 -7.81
CA LEU A 142 -18.88 25.73 -6.72
C LEU A 142 -20.21 26.24 -6.17
N LEU A 143 -21.18 25.35 -6.05
CA LEU A 143 -22.49 25.59 -5.40
C LEU A 143 -22.56 24.72 -4.15
N VAL A 144 -22.85 25.31 -3.01
CA VAL A 144 -23.21 24.58 -1.80
C VAL A 144 -24.70 24.78 -1.49
N GLU A 145 -25.38 23.67 -1.25
CA GLU A 145 -26.75 23.63 -0.73
C GLU A 145 -26.75 22.88 0.61
N ILE A 146 -27.35 23.47 1.63
CA ILE A 146 -27.37 22.93 2.97
C ILE A 146 -28.80 22.82 3.44
N ARG A 147 -29.23 21.61 3.84
CA ARG A 147 -30.50 21.35 4.47
C ARG A 147 -30.30 21.30 5.97
N ARG A 148 -30.64 22.40 6.65
CA ARG A 148 -30.43 22.57 8.08
C ARG A 148 -31.38 23.60 8.68
N GLU A 149 -31.69 23.42 9.97
CA GLU A 149 -32.56 24.35 10.74
C GLU A 149 -33.96 24.58 10.08
N GLY A 150 -34.46 23.54 9.42
CA GLY A 150 -35.79 23.56 8.82
C GLY A 150 -35.85 24.26 7.46
N PHE A 151 -34.75 24.61 6.83
CA PHE A 151 -34.65 25.32 5.56
C PHE A 151 -33.52 24.79 4.68
N VAL A 152 -33.65 25.08 3.39
CA VAL A 152 -32.57 24.93 2.41
C VAL A 152 -31.81 26.25 2.32
N TRP A 153 -30.48 26.18 2.42
CA TRP A 153 -29.61 27.35 2.31
C TRP A 153 -28.68 27.15 1.11
N ARG A 154 -28.42 28.21 0.31
CA ARG A 154 -27.60 28.14 -0.90
C ARG A 154 -26.60 29.27 -0.96
N GLN A 155 -25.40 28.96 -1.45
CA GLN A 155 -24.39 29.96 -1.78
C GLN A 155 -23.55 29.46 -2.95
N GLU A 156 -23.24 30.40 -3.86
CA GLU A 156 -22.40 30.13 -5.03
C GLU A 156 -21.03 30.77 -4.90
N TYR A 157 -20.05 30.14 -5.50
CA TYR A 157 -18.65 30.58 -5.51
C TYR A 157 -18.08 30.43 -6.92
N GLN A 158 -17.21 31.37 -7.29
CA GLN A 158 -16.44 31.32 -8.51
C GLN A 158 -14.95 31.47 -8.16
N ARG A 159 -14.15 30.47 -8.48
CA ARG A 159 -12.71 30.46 -8.21
C ARG A 159 -12.36 30.85 -6.75
N GLY A 160 -13.09 30.29 -5.82
CA GLY A 160 -12.92 30.56 -4.38
C GLY A 160 -13.62 31.81 -3.85
N LYS A 161 -14.22 32.64 -4.69
CA LYS A 161 -14.88 33.91 -4.27
C LYS A 161 -16.39 33.74 -4.23
N PRO A 162 -17.05 34.11 -3.13
CA PRO A 162 -18.52 34.06 -3.05
C PRO A 162 -19.13 35.05 -4.07
N GLN A 163 -20.21 34.63 -4.76
CA GLN A 163 -20.89 35.42 -5.75
C GLN A 163 -22.09 36.19 -5.16
N GLY A 164 -22.36 35.94 -3.89
CA GLY A 164 -23.46 36.62 -3.17
C GLY A 164 -23.48 36.13 -1.71
N PRO A 165 -24.39 36.66 -0.90
CA PRO A 165 -24.61 36.20 0.46
C PRO A 165 -25.18 34.79 0.50
N LEU A 166 -25.11 34.14 1.66
CA LEU A 166 -25.83 32.89 1.93
C LEU A 166 -27.36 33.19 1.88
N VAL A 167 -28.08 32.52 0.99
CA VAL A 167 -29.52 32.73 0.76
C VAL A 167 -30.29 31.62 1.46
N LYS A 168 -31.24 32.04 2.30
CA LYS A 168 -32.26 31.15 2.90
C LYS A 168 -33.35 30.90 1.89
N GLY A 169 -33.57 29.65 1.53
CA GLY A 169 -34.57 29.20 0.55
C GLY A 169 -35.82 28.60 1.20
N GLU A 170 -36.36 27.56 0.55
CA GLU A 170 -37.59 26.86 0.92
C GLU A 170 -37.45 26.08 2.26
N PRO A 171 -38.58 25.86 2.96
CA PRO A 171 -38.60 24.96 4.12
C PRO A 171 -38.23 23.53 3.72
N SER A 172 -37.47 22.84 4.59
CA SER A 172 -37.11 21.43 4.41
C SER A 172 -37.13 20.71 5.75
N THR A 173 -37.64 19.48 5.75
CA THR A 173 -37.54 18.55 6.89
C THR A 173 -36.32 17.66 6.81
N GLU A 174 -35.63 17.66 5.67
CA GLU A 174 -34.40 16.91 5.45
C GLU A 174 -33.19 17.65 6.03
N HIS A 175 -32.11 16.93 6.21
CA HIS A 175 -30.82 17.46 6.59
C HIS A 175 -29.73 16.93 5.67
N GLY A 176 -28.58 17.58 5.61
CA GLY A 176 -27.45 17.16 4.81
C GLY A 176 -26.79 18.30 4.05
N THR A 177 -25.74 17.96 3.31
CA THR A 177 -25.01 18.89 2.45
C THR A 177 -24.98 18.38 1.02
N THR A 178 -25.14 19.31 0.09
CA THR A 178 -24.89 19.08 -1.34
C THR A 178 -23.81 20.03 -1.79
N VAL A 179 -22.73 19.49 -2.36
CA VAL A 179 -21.66 20.26 -2.97
C VAL A 179 -21.61 19.92 -4.44
N LYS A 180 -21.84 20.89 -5.31
CA LYS A 180 -21.60 20.76 -6.76
C LYS A 180 -20.43 21.63 -7.14
N PHE A 181 -19.43 21.07 -7.81
CA PHE A 181 -18.26 21.84 -8.25
C PHE A 181 -17.87 21.46 -9.68
N ARG A 182 -17.26 22.40 -10.40
CA ARG A 182 -16.66 22.19 -11.72
C ARG A 182 -15.19 22.56 -11.65
N PRO A 183 -14.25 21.61 -11.91
CA PRO A 183 -12.83 21.90 -11.90
C PRO A 183 -12.45 23.03 -12.85
N ASP A 184 -11.49 23.88 -12.44
CA ASP A 184 -11.07 25.02 -13.25
C ASP A 184 -10.07 24.61 -14.34
N THR A 185 -10.44 24.80 -15.61
CA THR A 185 -9.60 24.49 -16.78
C THR A 185 -8.33 25.37 -16.88
N GLU A 186 -8.26 26.47 -16.13
CA GLU A 186 -7.01 27.24 -16.01
C GLU A 186 -5.97 26.55 -15.11
N ILE A 187 -6.39 25.61 -14.26
CA ILE A 187 -5.55 24.89 -13.29
C ILE A 187 -5.25 23.48 -13.78
N PHE A 188 -6.28 22.76 -14.24
CA PHE A 188 -6.17 21.36 -14.65
C PHE A 188 -6.02 21.24 -16.17
N GLU A 189 -4.99 20.54 -16.60
CA GLU A 189 -4.77 20.25 -18.02
C GLU A 189 -5.84 19.34 -18.63
N VAL A 190 -6.39 18.46 -17.77
CA VAL A 190 -7.45 17.50 -18.09
C VAL A 190 -8.51 17.60 -17.00
N THR A 191 -9.78 17.73 -17.39
CA THR A 191 -10.93 17.77 -16.46
C THR A 191 -11.81 16.53 -16.56
N ASP A 192 -11.42 15.54 -17.38
CA ASP A 192 -12.15 14.28 -17.50
C ASP A 192 -11.85 13.36 -16.32
N LEU A 193 -12.87 13.07 -15.55
CA LEU A 193 -12.81 12.16 -14.41
C LEU A 193 -12.91 10.71 -14.89
N ASP A 194 -12.09 9.83 -14.33
CA ASP A 194 -12.16 8.38 -14.57
C ASP A 194 -13.12 7.74 -13.57
N PHE A 195 -14.22 7.22 -14.08
CA PHE A 195 -15.25 6.55 -13.28
C PHE A 195 -14.69 5.36 -12.53
N SER A 196 -13.83 4.54 -13.16
CA SER A 196 -13.31 3.32 -12.56
C SER A 196 -12.40 3.61 -11.36
N VAL A 197 -11.62 4.68 -11.42
CA VAL A 197 -10.76 5.14 -10.33
C VAL A 197 -11.60 5.64 -9.15
N LEU A 198 -12.64 6.43 -9.42
CA LEU A 198 -13.55 6.90 -8.38
C LEU A 198 -14.37 5.75 -7.80
N GLU A 199 -14.89 4.86 -8.64
CA GLU A 199 -15.62 3.66 -8.22
C GLU A 199 -14.82 2.82 -7.24
N GLN A 200 -13.56 2.52 -7.58
CA GLN A 200 -12.67 1.75 -6.71
C GLN A 200 -12.45 2.45 -5.36
N ARG A 201 -12.16 3.74 -5.37
CA ARG A 201 -11.93 4.51 -4.14
C ARG A 201 -13.17 4.58 -3.26
N LEU A 202 -14.34 4.81 -3.84
CA LEU A 202 -15.62 4.88 -3.11
C LEU A 202 -16.00 3.51 -2.53
N ARG A 203 -15.72 2.42 -3.24
CA ARG A 203 -15.88 1.06 -2.73
C ARG A 203 -14.97 0.79 -1.52
N GLU A 204 -13.70 1.19 -1.57
CA GLU A 204 -12.77 1.09 -0.44
C GLU A 204 -13.29 1.89 0.77
N THR A 205 -13.78 3.10 0.54
CA THR A 205 -14.38 3.95 1.57
C THR A 205 -15.61 3.31 2.21
N ALA A 206 -16.47 2.66 1.42
CA ALA A 206 -17.65 1.95 1.93
C ALA A 206 -17.27 0.73 2.79
N PHE A 207 -16.19 0.00 2.43
CA PHE A 207 -15.67 -1.07 3.30
C PHE A 207 -15.13 -0.56 4.64
N LEU A 208 -14.48 0.60 4.64
CA LEU A 208 -13.88 1.20 5.84
C LEU A 208 -14.91 1.87 6.76
N THR A 209 -16.08 2.19 6.21
CA THR A 209 -17.17 2.87 6.95
C THR A 209 -18.39 1.96 7.00
N ARG A 210 -18.37 1.03 7.94
CA ARG A 210 -19.39 -0.02 8.11
C ARG A 210 -20.82 0.55 8.05
N GLY A 211 -21.64 0.02 7.13
CA GLY A 211 -23.05 0.37 7.00
C GLY A 211 -23.34 1.65 6.21
N LEU A 212 -22.31 2.46 5.88
CA LEU A 212 -22.50 3.63 5.01
C LEU A 212 -22.81 3.18 3.57
N LYS A 213 -23.89 3.71 3.03
CA LYS A 213 -24.27 3.56 1.63
C LYS A 213 -23.55 4.62 0.79
N ILE A 214 -22.77 4.21 -0.22
CA ILE A 214 -22.16 5.13 -1.17
C ILE A 214 -22.61 4.75 -2.57
N SER A 215 -23.11 5.71 -3.35
CA SER A 215 -23.41 5.54 -4.76
C SER A 215 -22.56 6.45 -5.63
N ILE A 216 -22.26 6.00 -6.85
CA ILE A 216 -21.67 6.83 -7.89
C ILE A 216 -22.42 6.63 -9.20
N THR A 217 -22.78 7.74 -9.85
CA THR A 217 -23.45 7.77 -11.15
C THR A 217 -22.63 8.64 -12.10
N ASP A 218 -22.32 8.12 -13.29
CA ASP A 218 -21.74 8.88 -14.39
C ASP A 218 -22.82 9.15 -15.43
N GLU A 219 -23.19 10.39 -15.62
CA GLU A 219 -24.22 10.82 -16.60
C GLU A 219 -23.63 11.06 -17.99
N ARG A 220 -22.33 10.82 -18.19
CA ARG A 220 -21.66 10.97 -19.48
C ARG A 220 -21.83 9.70 -20.32
N GLY A 221 -21.94 9.87 -21.62
CA GLY A 221 -22.06 8.76 -22.59
C GLY A 221 -23.27 7.87 -22.33
N GLU A 222 -23.08 6.56 -22.25
CA GLU A 222 -24.15 5.58 -21.99
C GLU A 222 -24.57 5.51 -20.52
N GLY A 223 -23.84 6.20 -19.64
CA GLY A 223 -24.05 6.22 -18.21
C GLY A 223 -23.49 4.97 -17.52
N ALA A 224 -22.87 5.16 -16.37
CA ALA A 224 -22.43 4.08 -15.49
C ALA A 224 -22.93 4.36 -14.08
N LYS A 225 -23.25 3.28 -13.32
CA LYS A 225 -23.71 3.40 -11.93
C LYS A 225 -23.18 2.26 -11.10
N ALA A 226 -22.73 2.59 -9.88
CA ALA A 226 -22.36 1.63 -8.86
C ALA A 226 -22.89 2.06 -7.49
N GLU A 227 -23.20 1.08 -6.64
CA GLU A 227 -23.65 1.29 -5.27
C GLU A 227 -22.96 0.31 -4.34
N PHE A 228 -22.52 0.80 -3.19
CA PHE A 228 -21.76 0.04 -2.22
C PHE A 228 -22.35 0.22 -0.83
N ARG A 229 -22.49 -0.89 -0.10
CA ARG A 229 -22.80 -0.93 1.32
C ARG A 229 -22.28 -2.24 1.89
N TYR A 230 -21.46 -2.16 2.91
CA TYR A 230 -20.85 -3.33 3.52
C TYR A 230 -21.08 -3.30 5.04
N ASP A 231 -21.98 -4.14 5.49
CA ASP A 231 -22.31 -4.24 6.92
C ASP A 231 -21.24 -5.03 7.70
N GLY A 232 -20.42 -5.87 7.03
CA GLY A 232 -19.27 -6.57 7.61
C GLY A 232 -17.97 -5.73 7.61
N GLY A 233 -17.97 -4.54 7.03
CA GLY A 233 -16.83 -3.62 7.06
C GLY A 233 -15.55 -4.21 6.47
N ILE A 234 -14.43 -4.13 7.20
CA ILE A 234 -13.12 -4.61 6.72
C ILE A 234 -13.03 -6.13 6.57
N GLU A 235 -13.91 -6.93 7.20
CA GLU A 235 -13.99 -8.36 6.92
C GLU A 235 -14.48 -8.61 5.48
N ASP A 236 -15.50 -7.87 5.04
CA ASP A 236 -16.01 -7.95 3.68
C ASP A 236 -14.96 -7.47 2.68
N PHE A 237 -14.14 -6.51 3.07
CA PHE A 237 -13.01 -6.06 2.24
C PHE A 237 -11.98 -7.19 2.03
N VAL A 238 -11.60 -7.92 3.08
CA VAL A 238 -10.70 -9.07 2.96
C VAL A 238 -11.33 -10.17 2.08
N ARG A 239 -12.64 -10.45 2.26
CA ARG A 239 -13.37 -11.42 1.41
C ARG A 239 -13.37 -10.99 -0.05
N TYR A 240 -13.62 -9.71 -0.32
CA TYR A 240 -13.58 -9.13 -1.66
C TYR A 240 -12.20 -9.29 -2.33
N LEU A 241 -11.12 -8.95 -1.61
CA LEU A 241 -9.73 -9.08 -2.12
C LEU A 241 -9.31 -10.54 -2.35
N ASN A 242 -9.94 -11.48 -1.66
CA ASN A 242 -9.70 -12.92 -1.80
C ASN A 242 -10.73 -13.65 -2.67
N ALA A 243 -11.70 -12.95 -3.27
CA ALA A 243 -12.81 -13.58 -4.01
C ALA A 243 -12.36 -14.54 -5.12
N ASN A 244 -11.21 -14.25 -5.76
CA ASN A 244 -10.64 -15.06 -6.83
C ASN A 244 -9.41 -15.89 -6.38
N LYS A 245 -9.22 -16.06 -5.05
CA LYS A 245 -8.08 -16.78 -4.47
C LYS A 245 -8.60 -17.91 -3.59
N GLU A 246 -7.88 -19.02 -3.57
CA GLU A 246 -8.18 -20.11 -2.66
C GLU A 246 -7.68 -19.76 -1.26
N SER A 247 -8.61 -19.61 -0.31
CA SER A 247 -8.32 -19.22 1.07
C SER A 247 -7.77 -20.38 1.89
N ILE A 248 -6.81 -20.09 2.76
CA ILE A 248 -6.31 -20.99 3.79
C ILE A 248 -7.07 -20.70 5.08
N GLY A 249 -7.76 -21.70 5.60
CA GLY A 249 -8.72 -21.52 6.68
C GLY A 249 -10.10 -21.07 6.18
N ARG A 250 -11.11 -21.27 7.04
CA ARG A 250 -12.51 -21.01 6.68
C ARG A 250 -12.97 -19.61 7.04
N LYS A 251 -12.32 -19.01 8.04
CA LYS A 251 -12.74 -17.72 8.61
C LYS A 251 -11.78 -16.61 8.25
N VAL A 252 -12.31 -15.42 8.07
CA VAL A 252 -11.50 -14.20 8.16
C VAL A 252 -11.20 -14.00 9.63
N VAL A 253 -9.94 -13.79 9.98
CA VAL A 253 -9.52 -13.40 11.33
C VAL A 253 -9.87 -11.94 11.50
N TYR A 254 -10.74 -11.61 12.44
CA TYR A 254 -11.12 -10.24 12.76
C TYR A 254 -10.98 -9.98 14.25
N PHE A 255 -10.47 -8.84 14.59
CA PHE A 255 -10.44 -8.32 15.95
C PHE A 255 -10.29 -6.79 15.96
N GLU A 256 -10.68 -6.22 17.08
CA GLU A 256 -10.60 -4.78 17.33
C GLU A 256 -10.06 -4.53 18.73
N GLY A 257 -9.56 -3.32 18.95
CA GLY A 257 -9.10 -2.87 20.25
C GLY A 257 -9.18 -1.35 20.35
N GLU A 258 -9.36 -0.85 21.57
CA GLU A 258 -9.44 0.57 21.89
C GLU A 258 -8.55 0.89 23.09
N SER A 259 -7.92 2.06 23.07
CA SER A 259 -7.08 2.58 24.16
C SER A 259 -7.08 4.12 24.14
N GLY A 260 -6.29 4.75 25.02
CA GLY A 260 -6.06 6.18 24.97
C GLY A 260 -5.38 6.69 23.70
N GLU A 261 -4.72 5.79 22.95
CA GLU A 261 -4.08 6.11 21.65
C GLU A 261 -5.08 6.13 20.47
N GLY A 262 -6.29 5.58 20.67
CA GLY A 262 -7.31 5.44 19.64
C GLY A 262 -7.86 4.03 19.54
N ALA A 263 -8.46 3.70 18.41
CA ALA A 263 -8.99 2.37 18.11
C ALA A 263 -8.27 1.76 16.90
N VAL A 264 -8.21 0.43 16.86
CA VAL A 264 -7.71 -0.33 15.71
C VAL A 264 -8.64 -1.49 15.41
N GLU A 265 -8.93 -1.69 14.13
CA GLU A 265 -9.61 -2.86 13.59
C GLU A 265 -8.63 -3.58 12.64
N VAL A 266 -8.56 -4.89 12.74
CA VAL A 266 -7.73 -5.73 11.89
C VAL A 266 -8.58 -6.88 11.35
N ALA A 267 -8.58 -7.02 10.02
CA ALA A 267 -9.11 -8.20 9.36
C ALA A 267 -8.03 -8.83 8.49
N MET A 268 -7.89 -10.17 8.53
CA MET A 268 -6.87 -10.84 7.73
C MET A 268 -7.26 -12.28 7.39
N GLN A 269 -6.74 -12.77 6.26
CA GLN A 269 -6.87 -14.16 5.83
C GLN A 269 -5.71 -14.54 4.93
N TRP A 270 -5.20 -15.76 5.09
CA TRP A 270 -4.20 -16.31 4.17
C TRP A 270 -4.87 -17.01 2.98
N ASN A 271 -4.17 -17.03 1.87
CA ASN A 271 -4.56 -17.73 0.65
C ASN A 271 -3.37 -18.51 0.06
N THR A 272 -3.61 -19.32 -0.96
CA THR A 272 -2.59 -20.19 -1.56
C THR A 272 -1.59 -19.44 -2.44
N THR A 273 -1.79 -18.15 -2.73
CA THR A 273 -0.87 -17.36 -3.55
C THR A 273 0.43 -17.01 -2.80
N TYR A 274 1.39 -16.43 -3.51
CA TYR A 274 2.69 -16.04 -2.94
C TYR A 274 2.77 -14.55 -2.60
N GLN A 275 1.80 -13.74 -3.05
CA GLN A 275 1.82 -12.29 -2.91
C GLN A 275 1.21 -11.84 -1.57
N GLU A 276 1.85 -10.88 -0.92
CA GLU A 276 1.32 -10.12 0.20
C GLU A 276 0.35 -9.05 -0.32
N SER A 277 -0.83 -8.92 0.27
CA SER A 277 -1.83 -7.90 -0.01
C SER A 277 -2.24 -7.24 1.33
N VAL A 278 -1.36 -6.41 1.88
CA VAL A 278 -1.57 -5.75 3.18
C VAL A 278 -1.79 -4.26 2.96
N PHE A 279 -2.96 -3.78 3.40
CA PHE A 279 -3.37 -2.38 3.30
C PHE A 279 -3.54 -1.79 4.70
N SER A 280 -3.08 -0.56 4.88
CA SER A 280 -3.20 0.15 6.13
C SER A 280 -3.88 1.50 5.96
N PHE A 281 -4.73 1.83 6.91
CA PHE A 281 -5.54 3.04 6.90
C PHE A 281 -5.47 3.74 8.26
N ALA A 282 -5.53 5.07 8.24
CA ALA A 282 -5.68 5.90 9.42
C ALA A 282 -6.81 6.90 9.16
N ASN A 283 -7.87 6.87 9.97
CA ASN A 283 -9.10 7.66 9.78
C ASN A 283 -9.62 7.56 8.33
N ASN A 284 -9.73 6.33 7.82
CA ASN A 284 -10.16 5.97 6.46
C ASN A 284 -9.23 6.44 5.32
N ILE A 285 -8.10 7.07 5.63
CA ILE A 285 -7.11 7.49 4.66
C ILE A 285 -6.11 6.35 4.42
N ASN A 286 -5.87 6.01 3.16
CA ASN A 286 -4.91 4.97 2.78
C ASN A 286 -3.47 5.44 3.03
N THR A 287 -2.79 4.80 3.97
CA THR A 287 -1.38 5.05 4.29
C THR A 287 -0.49 4.11 3.50
N HIS A 288 -0.39 4.33 2.19
CA HIS A 288 0.32 3.41 1.29
C HIS A 288 1.83 3.30 1.55
N GLU A 289 2.44 4.24 2.23
CA GLU A 289 3.81 4.16 2.74
C GLU A 289 3.88 3.54 4.16
N GLY A 290 2.73 3.11 4.70
CA GLY A 290 2.61 2.47 6.00
C GLY A 290 2.57 3.44 7.16
N GLY A 291 3.34 3.13 8.20
CA GLY A 291 3.40 3.92 9.42
C GLY A 291 3.46 3.06 10.68
N SER A 292 3.38 3.68 11.85
CA SER A 292 3.52 3.04 13.16
C SER A 292 2.51 1.89 13.37
N HIS A 293 1.25 2.06 12.96
CA HIS A 293 0.22 1.03 13.07
C HIS A 293 0.56 -0.22 12.23
N LEU A 294 1.06 -0.06 11.00
CA LEU A 294 1.48 -1.17 10.15
C LEU A 294 2.74 -1.84 10.70
N SER A 295 3.70 -1.05 11.23
CA SER A 295 4.92 -1.57 11.87
C SER A 295 4.58 -2.44 13.06
N GLY A 296 3.69 -1.96 13.94
CA GLY A 296 3.19 -2.71 15.09
C GLY A 296 2.51 -4.03 14.70
N PHE A 297 1.64 -4.00 13.68
CA PHE A 297 1.00 -5.20 13.12
C PHE A 297 2.03 -6.21 12.62
N ARG A 298 2.96 -5.80 11.76
CA ARG A 298 3.97 -6.69 11.16
C ARG A 298 4.88 -7.33 12.20
N ALA A 299 5.31 -6.58 13.20
CA ALA A 299 6.15 -7.07 14.28
C ALA A 299 5.40 -8.08 15.15
N ALA A 300 4.17 -7.77 15.56
CA ALA A 300 3.34 -8.63 16.39
C ALA A 300 2.93 -9.91 15.67
N LEU A 301 2.51 -9.83 14.40
CA LEU A 301 2.17 -10.97 13.57
C LEU A 301 3.33 -11.99 13.53
N THR A 302 4.52 -11.52 13.22
CA THR A 302 5.71 -12.37 13.13
C THR A 302 6.05 -13.01 14.46
N ARG A 303 5.98 -12.25 15.55
CA ARG A 303 6.28 -12.73 16.91
C ARG A 303 5.27 -13.79 17.36
N THR A 304 3.98 -13.53 17.19
CA THR A 304 2.91 -14.42 17.67
C THR A 304 2.89 -15.74 16.92
N LEU A 305 3.06 -15.72 15.59
CA LEU A 305 3.13 -16.94 14.79
C LEU A 305 4.38 -17.79 15.12
N ASN A 306 5.55 -17.17 15.33
CA ASN A 306 6.75 -17.91 15.76
C ASN A 306 6.57 -18.54 17.13
N ARG A 307 6.00 -17.81 18.10
CA ARG A 307 5.71 -18.31 19.43
C ARG A 307 4.80 -19.52 19.36
N TYR A 308 3.64 -19.40 18.71
CA TYR A 308 2.68 -20.48 18.55
C TYR A 308 3.29 -21.71 17.84
N ALA A 309 4.04 -21.50 16.76
CA ALA A 309 4.69 -22.58 16.01
C ALA A 309 5.68 -23.38 16.86
N ARG A 310 6.40 -22.73 17.79
CA ARG A 310 7.32 -23.40 18.71
C ARG A 310 6.57 -24.12 19.84
N GLU A 311 5.60 -23.48 20.46
CA GLU A 311 4.80 -24.07 21.54
C GLU A 311 4.06 -25.33 21.08
N LYS A 312 3.56 -25.35 19.86
CA LYS A 312 2.88 -26.53 19.27
C LYS A 312 3.84 -27.52 18.56
N GLY A 313 5.15 -27.29 18.60
CA GLY A 313 6.16 -28.17 18.00
C GLY A 313 6.15 -28.21 16.46
N LEU A 314 5.48 -27.24 15.81
CA LEU A 314 5.45 -27.09 14.34
C LEU A 314 6.76 -26.55 13.80
N LEU A 315 7.52 -25.84 14.64
CA LEU A 315 8.88 -25.37 14.41
C LEU A 315 9.79 -26.01 15.49
N LYS A 316 10.81 -26.75 15.07
CA LYS A 316 11.73 -27.43 16.00
C LYS A 316 12.74 -26.42 16.57
N GLU A 317 13.31 -26.69 17.74
CA GLU A 317 14.31 -25.81 18.37
C GLU A 317 15.52 -25.47 17.47
N LYS A 318 15.95 -26.42 16.64
CA LYS A 318 17.06 -26.26 15.69
C LYS A 318 16.69 -25.47 14.41
N ASP A 319 15.41 -25.24 14.17
CA ASP A 319 14.97 -24.53 12.99
C ASP A 319 15.08 -23.02 13.23
N GLU A 320 15.43 -22.25 12.19
CA GLU A 320 15.41 -20.79 12.25
C GLU A 320 13.99 -20.28 12.46
N ASN A 321 13.84 -19.11 13.08
CA ASN A 321 12.55 -18.43 13.17
C ASN A 321 12.04 -18.06 11.78
N LEU A 322 10.73 -18.09 11.63
CA LEU A 322 10.04 -17.55 10.46
C LEU A 322 10.31 -16.03 10.39
N THR A 323 10.65 -15.55 9.21
CA THR A 323 10.81 -14.12 8.97
C THR A 323 9.45 -13.46 8.69
N GLY A 324 9.42 -12.13 8.71
CA GLY A 324 8.22 -11.38 8.33
C GLY A 324 7.72 -11.72 6.92
N GLU A 325 8.61 -11.96 5.97
CA GLU A 325 8.25 -12.38 4.60
C GLU A 325 7.59 -13.74 4.57
N ASP A 326 8.09 -14.70 5.35
CA ASP A 326 7.54 -16.06 5.40
C ASP A 326 6.10 -16.08 5.94
N VAL A 327 5.83 -15.29 6.99
CA VAL A 327 4.51 -15.26 7.63
C VAL A 327 3.48 -14.44 6.84
N ARG A 328 3.94 -13.53 5.99
CA ARG A 328 3.06 -12.70 5.14
C ARG A 328 2.89 -13.23 3.72
N GLU A 329 3.55 -14.33 3.36
CA GLU A 329 3.32 -14.98 2.06
C GLU A 329 1.86 -15.42 1.92
N GLY A 330 1.16 -14.90 0.91
CA GLY A 330 -0.26 -15.15 0.67
C GLY A 330 -1.20 -14.50 1.67
N LEU A 331 -0.72 -13.56 2.51
CA LEU A 331 -1.56 -12.83 3.45
C LEU A 331 -2.31 -11.70 2.76
N THR A 332 -3.61 -11.65 2.94
CA THR A 332 -4.46 -10.48 2.71
C THR A 332 -4.85 -9.91 4.06
N ALA A 333 -4.53 -8.65 4.35
CA ALA A 333 -4.85 -8.00 5.61
C ALA A 333 -5.21 -6.53 5.43
N ILE A 334 -6.17 -6.08 6.23
CA ILE A 334 -6.59 -4.68 6.36
C ILE A 334 -6.35 -4.26 7.81
N ILE A 335 -5.62 -3.17 7.99
CA ILE A 335 -5.38 -2.54 9.29
C ILE A 335 -5.98 -1.15 9.25
N SER A 336 -7.02 -0.90 10.02
CA SER A 336 -7.71 0.39 10.12
C SER A 336 -7.53 0.97 11.51
N ALA A 337 -6.78 2.08 11.60
CA ALA A 337 -6.59 2.83 12.82
C ALA A 337 -7.51 4.07 12.85
N LYS A 338 -8.11 4.36 14.00
CA LYS A 338 -8.95 5.54 14.24
C LYS A 338 -8.38 6.33 15.39
N LEU A 339 -7.95 7.56 15.13
CA LEU A 339 -7.29 8.42 16.09
C LEU A 339 -7.99 9.79 16.15
N SER A 340 -8.01 10.39 17.32
CA SER A 340 -8.48 11.78 17.49
C SER A 340 -7.48 12.80 16.93
N ASP A 341 -6.18 12.53 17.06
CA ASP A 341 -5.09 13.39 16.58
C ASP A 341 -4.06 12.58 15.79
N PRO A 342 -4.35 12.20 14.53
CA PRO A 342 -3.39 11.49 13.70
C PRO A 342 -2.31 12.42 13.16
N GLN A 343 -1.05 12.02 13.35
CA GLN A 343 0.13 12.69 12.83
C GLN A 343 0.59 12.00 11.56
N PHE A 344 0.51 12.71 10.44
CA PHE A 344 0.96 12.17 9.16
C PHE A 344 2.28 12.79 8.72
N GLU A 345 3.11 12.00 8.03
CA GLU A 345 4.25 12.53 7.32
C GLU A 345 3.78 13.18 6.01
N GLY A 346 3.73 14.51 5.98
CA GLY A 346 3.36 15.32 4.81
C GLY A 346 1.85 15.48 4.57
N GLN A 347 1.51 16.42 3.68
CA GLN A 347 0.15 16.82 3.35
C GLN A 347 -0.67 15.70 2.65
N THR A 348 -0.01 14.82 1.91
CA THR A 348 -0.66 13.71 1.20
C THR A 348 -1.06 12.55 2.13
N LYS A 349 -0.74 12.64 3.43
CA LYS A 349 -1.17 11.71 4.48
C LYS A 349 -0.80 10.24 4.22
N THR A 350 0.33 10.01 3.51
CA THR A 350 0.74 8.68 3.01
C THR A 350 1.26 7.75 4.09
N LYS A 351 1.70 8.29 5.23
CA LYS A 351 2.32 7.55 6.33
C LYS A 351 1.92 8.09 7.68
N LEU A 352 1.51 7.20 8.60
CA LEU A 352 1.15 7.56 9.98
C LEU A 352 2.39 7.56 10.88
N GLY A 353 2.59 8.68 11.61
CA GLY A 353 3.76 8.90 12.45
C GLY A 353 3.54 8.76 13.98
N ASN A 354 2.30 8.61 14.46
CA ASN A 354 2.00 8.53 15.90
C ASN A 354 2.82 7.44 16.61
N PRO A 355 3.75 7.75 17.53
CA PRO A 355 4.65 6.74 18.12
C PRO A 355 3.93 5.71 18.98
N GLY A 356 2.90 6.10 19.74
CA GLY A 356 2.13 5.22 20.62
C GLY A 356 1.37 4.11 19.89
N MET A 357 0.98 4.36 18.62
CA MET A 357 0.21 3.39 17.82
C MET A 357 0.96 2.09 17.53
N GLU A 358 2.29 2.10 17.41
CA GLU A 358 3.06 0.88 17.17
C GLU A 358 2.90 -0.11 18.33
N GLY A 359 3.10 0.37 19.55
CA GLY A 359 2.97 -0.45 20.75
C GLY A 359 1.54 -0.91 21.01
N PHE A 360 0.57 -0.03 20.80
CA PHE A 360 -0.84 -0.33 20.97
C PHE A 360 -1.31 -1.42 20.00
N VAL A 361 -1.09 -1.24 18.69
CA VAL A 361 -1.47 -2.23 17.68
C VAL A 361 -0.75 -3.55 17.92
N ALA A 362 0.54 -3.51 18.28
CA ALA A 362 1.29 -4.73 18.60
C ALA A 362 0.68 -5.48 19.79
N SER A 363 0.21 -4.78 20.81
CA SER A 363 -0.46 -5.40 21.96
C SER A 363 -1.77 -6.08 21.58
N VAL A 364 -2.64 -5.38 20.84
CA VAL A 364 -3.92 -5.92 20.37
C VAL A 364 -3.70 -7.17 19.50
N VAL A 365 -2.80 -7.06 18.50
CA VAL A 365 -2.50 -8.20 17.62
C VAL A 365 -1.93 -9.39 18.39
N ASN A 366 -0.98 -9.16 19.32
CA ASN A 366 -0.40 -10.26 20.12
C ASN A 366 -1.45 -11.01 20.95
N SER A 367 -2.40 -10.30 21.55
CA SER A 367 -3.44 -10.91 22.39
C SER A 367 -4.49 -11.63 21.54
N CYS A 368 -5.13 -10.90 20.63
CA CYS A 368 -6.27 -11.44 19.88
C CYS A 368 -5.87 -12.51 18.87
N LEU A 369 -4.70 -12.36 18.20
CA LEU A 369 -4.22 -13.40 17.30
C LEU A 369 -3.81 -14.66 18.06
N ALA A 370 -3.19 -14.55 19.25
CA ALA A 370 -2.87 -15.72 20.05
C ALA A 370 -4.14 -16.48 20.46
N GLU A 371 -5.16 -15.78 20.90
CA GLU A 371 -6.47 -16.36 21.23
C GLU A 371 -7.09 -17.07 20.02
N PHE A 372 -7.16 -16.40 18.88
CA PHE A 372 -7.64 -17.00 17.63
C PHE A 372 -6.92 -18.30 17.26
N LEU A 373 -5.58 -18.33 17.36
CA LEU A 373 -4.77 -19.50 17.02
C LEU A 373 -5.04 -20.67 17.96
N GLU A 374 -5.27 -20.41 19.27
CA GLU A 374 -5.63 -21.45 20.25
C GLU A 374 -7.06 -21.99 20.03
N GLU A 375 -8.00 -21.11 19.70
CA GLU A 375 -9.40 -21.50 19.46
C GLU A 375 -9.61 -22.21 18.11
N ASN A 376 -8.74 -21.94 17.11
CA ASN A 376 -8.86 -22.47 15.74
C ASN A 376 -7.61 -23.26 15.32
N PRO A 377 -7.29 -24.39 15.99
CA PRO A 377 -6.03 -25.11 15.80
C PRO A 377 -5.86 -25.68 14.39
N GLN A 378 -6.94 -25.98 13.68
CA GLN A 378 -6.86 -26.46 12.28
C GLN A 378 -6.39 -25.35 11.34
N ASP A 379 -6.97 -24.17 11.46
CA ASP A 379 -6.60 -22.99 10.65
C ASP A 379 -5.18 -22.53 11.03
N ALA A 380 -4.86 -22.48 12.32
CA ALA A 380 -3.53 -22.17 12.82
C ALA A 380 -2.46 -23.11 12.24
N ASN A 381 -2.69 -24.42 12.25
CA ASN A 381 -1.77 -25.39 11.66
C ASN A 381 -1.59 -25.19 10.16
N ALA A 382 -2.65 -24.85 9.42
CA ALA A 382 -2.58 -24.61 7.99
C ALA A 382 -1.76 -23.34 7.68
N ILE A 383 -1.98 -22.25 8.42
CA ILE A 383 -1.24 -20.99 8.33
C ILE A 383 0.26 -21.23 8.62
N ILE A 384 0.58 -21.89 9.73
CA ILE A 384 1.98 -22.15 10.09
C ILE A 384 2.67 -23.05 9.06
N ARG A 385 1.99 -24.09 8.56
CA ARG A 385 2.58 -24.96 7.51
C ARG A 385 2.91 -24.18 6.25
N LYS A 386 2.04 -23.24 5.83
CA LYS A 386 2.34 -22.36 4.70
C LYS A 386 3.58 -21.51 4.97
N ALA A 387 3.65 -20.85 6.10
CA ALA A 387 4.81 -20.02 6.47
C ALA A 387 6.12 -20.85 6.57
N VAL A 388 6.06 -22.07 7.11
CA VAL A 388 7.21 -22.99 7.13
C VAL A 388 7.62 -23.42 5.72
N SER A 389 6.66 -23.68 4.84
CA SER A 389 6.94 -23.99 3.42
C SER A 389 7.62 -22.82 2.70
N ALA A 390 7.15 -21.58 2.93
CA ALA A 390 7.76 -20.36 2.40
C ALA A 390 9.21 -20.19 2.89
N ALA A 391 9.44 -20.38 4.20
CA ALA A 391 10.78 -20.34 4.79
C ALA A 391 11.73 -21.38 4.18
N GLN A 392 11.24 -22.60 3.95
CA GLN A 392 12.02 -23.67 3.31
C GLN A 392 12.34 -23.35 1.84
N ALA A 393 11.38 -22.82 1.09
CA ALA A 393 11.59 -22.41 -0.29
C ALA A 393 12.63 -21.28 -0.39
N ARG A 394 12.52 -20.27 0.48
CA ARG A 394 13.46 -19.15 0.56
C ARG A 394 14.88 -19.63 0.95
N ALA A 395 15.00 -20.53 1.91
CA ALA A 395 16.28 -21.10 2.31
C ALA A 395 16.91 -21.92 1.17
N ALA A 396 16.11 -22.69 0.43
CA ALA A 396 16.58 -23.45 -0.74
C ALA A 396 17.06 -22.50 -1.86
N ALA A 397 16.30 -21.43 -2.15
CA ALA A 397 16.69 -20.42 -3.13
C ALA A 397 17.97 -19.66 -2.75
N ARG A 398 18.17 -19.35 -1.46
CA ARG A 398 19.42 -18.76 -0.95
C ARG A 398 20.61 -19.70 -1.17
N LYS A 399 20.45 -20.97 -0.79
CA LYS A 399 21.51 -21.99 -0.99
C LYS A 399 21.87 -22.15 -2.47
N ALA A 400 20.87 -22.18 -3.35
CA ALA A 400 21.10 -22.27 -4.80
C ALA A 400 21.90 -21.06 -5.32
N ARG A 401 21.51 -19.83 -4.91
CA ARG A 401 22.25 -18.61 -5.27
C ARG A 401 23.69 -18.60 -4.72
N ASP A 402 23.89 -19.03 -3.48
CA ASP A 402 25.22 -19.10 -2.86
C ASP A 402 26.10 -20.14 -3.57
N LEU A 403 25.52 -21.27 -3.98
CA LEU A 403 26.23 -22.28 -4.78
C LEU A 403 26.63 -21.73 -6.16
N THR A 404 25.72 -21.02 -6.83
CA THR A 404 26.00 -20.38 -8.13
C THR A 404 27.09 -19.31 -8.00
N ARG A 405 27.04 -18.46 -6.95
CA ARG A 405 28.08 -17.46 -6.69
C ARG A 405 29.45 -18.09 -6.35
N ARG A 406 29.45 -19.21 -5.62
CA ARG A 406 30.70 -19.98 -5.35
C ARG A 406 31.22 -20.65 -6.60
N LYS A 407 30.36 -21.09 -7.53
CA LYS A 407 30.79 -21.62 -8.82
C LYS A 407 31.56 -20.58 -9.63
N SER A 408 31.04 -19.36 -9.76
CA SER A 408 31.74 -18.28 -10.49
C SER A 408 33.06 -17.84 -9.81
N ALA A 409 33.21 -18.07 -8.47
CA ALA A 409 34.47 -17.88 -7.76
C ALA A 409 35.40 -19.07 -7.91
N LEU A 410 34.89 -20.27 -8.22
CA LEU A 410 35.66 -21.52 -8.43
C LEU A 410 36.05 -21.75 -9.92
N GLU A 411 35.46 -20.98 -10.86
CA GLU A 411 35.89 -20.99 -12.27
C GLU A 411 37.36 -20.61 -12.48
N ASN A 412 38.04 -20.12 -11.44
CA ASN A 412 39.49 -19.90 -11.39
C ASN A 412 40.29 -20.96 -10.63
N SER A 413 39.71 -22.07 -10.19
CA SER A 413 40.43 -23.04 -9.38
C SER A 413 40.50 -24.42 -10.02
N THR A 414 41.73 -24.77 -10.37
CA THR A 414 42.31 -26.09 -10.56
C THR A 414 41.36 -27.29 -10.67
N LEU A 415 41.47 -27.99 -11.78
CA LEU A 415 40.95 -29.34 -12.03
C LEU A 415 40.98 -30.23 -10.77
N PRO A 416 39.96 -31.09 -10.54
CA PRO A 416 39.93 -31.95 -9.38
C PRO A 416 41.29 -32.71 -9.25
N GLY A 417 41.88 -32.67 -8.07
CA GLY A 417 43.19 -33.32 -7.84
C GLY A 417 43.24 -34.81 -8.16
N LYS A 418 42.09 -35.43 -8.42
CA LYS A 418 41.95 -36.82 -8.87
C LYS A 418 41.93 -36.97 -10.40
N LEU A 419 41.65 -35.90 -11.15
CA LEU A 419 41.62 -35.99 -12.61
C LEU A 419 43.04 -36.07 -13.18
N ALA A 420 43.33 -37.12 -13.92
CA ALA A 420 44.49 -37.19 -14.78
C ALA A 420 44.10 -36.63 -16.15
N ASP A 421 44.34 -35.35 -16.38
CA ASP A 421 43.94 -34.62 -17.57
C ASP A 421 44.71 -34.98 -18.84
N CYS A 422 44.19 -34.73 -20.02
CA CYS A 422 44.83 -34.88 -21.32
C CYS A 422 45.40 -33.53 -21.81
N SER A 423 46.30 -33.59 -22.80
CA SER A 423 47.01 -32.40 -23.32
C SER A 423 46.19 -31.65 -24.35
N VAL A 424 45.26 -32.29 -25.05
CA VAL A 424 44.42 -31.69 -26.07
C VAL A 424 43.41 -30.78 -25.43
N LYS A 425 43.22 -29.60 -26.04
CA LYS A 425 42.26 -28.59 -25.56
C LYS A 425 40.92 -28.61 -26.31
N ASP A 426 40.90 -29.30 -27.45
CA ASP A 426 39.70 -29.45 -28.24
C ASP A 426 38.82 -30.58 -27.69
N PRO A 427 37.60 -30.27 -27.16
CA PRO A 427 36.74 -31.31 -26.57
C PRO A 427 36.31 -32.37 -27.55
N SER A 428 36.27 -32.09 -28.87
CA SER A 428 35.90 -33.03 -29.90
C SER A 428 36.92 -34.14 -30.11
N LEU A 429 38.14 -33.94 -29.65
CA LEU A 429 39.29 -34.86 -29.75
C LEU A 429 39.65 -35.49 -28.40
N ALA A 430 38.97 -35.10 -27.31
CA ALA A 430 39.24 -35.56 -25.97
C ALA A 430 38.24 -36.65 -25.52
N GLU A 431 38.76 -37.67 -24.80
CA GLU A 431 37.95 -38.70 -24.17
C GLU A 431 38.20 -38.68 -22.66
N ILE A 432 37.15 -38.90 -21.85
CA ILE A 432 37.26 -39.09 -20.43
C ILE A 432 36.88 -40.49 -19.99
N PHE A 433 37.76 -41.19 -19.33
CA PHE A 433 37.54 -42.51 -18.74
C PHE A 433 37.19 -42.36 -17.28
N ILE A 434 35.97 -42.74 -16.92
CA ILE A 434 35.50 -42.81 -15.54
C ILE A 434 35.73 -44.22 -15.04
N VAL A 435 36.50 -44.36 -13.98
CA VAL A 435 36.91 -45.67 -13.43
C VAL A 435 36.57 -45.76 -11.95
N GLU A 436 36.29 -47.00 -11.47
CA GLU A 436 35.94 -47.24 -10.08
C GLU A 436 37.24 -47.37 -9.22
N GLY A 437 37.42 -46.42 -8.30
CA GLY A 437 38.48 -46.40 -7.31
C GLY A 437 39.87 -46.02 -7.82
N ASP A 438 40.75 -45.74 -6.88
CA ASP A 438 42.10 -45.24 -7.17
C ASP A 438 43.00 -46.30 -7.81
N SER A 439 42.77 -47.57 -7.49
CA SER A 439 43.56 -48.66 -8.07
C SER A 439 43.34 -48.81 -9.57
N ALA A 440 42.07 -48.82 -10.01
CA ALA A 440 41.72 -48.82 -11.44
C ALA A 440 42.17 -47.52 -12.11
N GLY A 441 42.05 -46.37 -11.40
CA GLY A 441 42.55 -45.07 -11.84
C GLY A 441 44.06 -45.07 -12.09
N GLY A 442 44.83 -45.70 -11.23
CA GLY A 442 46.27 -45.85 -11.40
C GLY A 442 46.67 -46.65 -12.64
N SER A 443 46.03 -47.80 -12.86
CA SER A 443 46.26 -48.66 -14.02
C SER A 443 45.83 -47.97 -15.32
N ALA A 444 44.66 -47.36 -15.36
CA ALA A 444 44.14 -46.60 -16.50
C ALA A 444 45.06 -45.41 -16.86
N LYS A 445 45.59 -44.69 -15.84
CA LYS A 445 46.51 -43.57 -16.01
C LYS A 445 47.84 -44.00 -16.65
N GLN A 446 48.30 -45.23 -16.38
CA GLN A 446 49.53 -45.75 -16.98
C GLN A 446 49.32 -46.18 -18.42
N GLY A 447 48.14 -46.74 -18.78
CA GLY A 447 47.87 -47.29 -20.11
C GLY A 447 47.26 -46.30 -21.10
N ARG A 448 46.87 -45.10 -20.69
CA ARG A 448 46.18 -44.09 -21.51
C ARG A 448 47.09 -43.39 -22.53
N ASP A 449 46.51 -42.89 -23.60
CA ASP A 449 47.13 -41.85 -24.41
C ASP A 449 47.01 -40.50 -23.67
N ARG A 450 48.11 -39.96 -23.24
CA ARG A 450 48.15 -38.66 -22.52
C ARG A 450 47.72 -37.46 -23.35
N ASN A 451 47.75 -37.60 -24.67
CA ASN A 451 47.38 -36.50 -25.55
C ASN A 451 45.86 -36.30 -25.59
N THR A 452 45.08 -37.39 -25.68
CA THR A 452 43.64 -37.34 -25.96
C THR A 452 42.80 -37.92 -24.82
N GLN A 453 43.36 -38.69 -23.91
CA GLN A 453 42.60 -39.43 -22.91
C GLN A 453 42.82 -38.92 -21.49
N ALA A 454 41.76 -38.49 -20.84
CA ALA A 454 41.68 -38.13 -19.43
C ALA A 454 41.14 -39.28 -18.58
N VAL A 455 41.54 -39.43 -17.32
CA VAL A 455 41.08 -40.48 -16.40
C VAL A 455 40.60 -39.83 -15.09
N LEU A 456 39.37 -40.11 -14.71
CA LEU A 456 38.74 -39.67 -13.46
C LEU A 456 38.35 -40.88 -12.61
N PRO A 457 39.07 -41.20 -11.50
CA PRO A 457 38.64 -42.19 -10.56
C PRO A 457 37.54 -41.68 -9.64
N LEU A 458 36.44 -42.42 -9.52
CA LEU A 458 35.37 -42.16 -8.59
C LEU A 458 35.32 -43.22 -7.50
N ARG A 459 35.06 -42.82 -6.26
CA ARG A 459 35.03 -43.72 -5.08
C ARG A 459 33.61 -44.07 -4.65
N GLY A 460 33.34 -45.36 -4.48
CA GLY A 460 32.13 -45.87 -3.86
C GLY A 460 30.84 -45.70 -4.68
N LYS A 461 29.70 -45.90 -4.01
CA LYS A 461 28.39 -45.74 -4.63
C LYS A 461 28.05 -44.27 -4.80
N ILE A 462 27.87 -43.85 -6.02
CA ILE A 462 27.43 -42.51 -6.36
C ILE A 462 25.93 -42.33 -5.96
N LEU A 463 25.61 -41.15 -5.47
CA LEU A 463 24.24 -40.80 -5.09
C LEU A 463 23.29 -40.91 -6.31
N ASN A 464 22.12 -41.53 -6.13
CA ASN A 464 21.10 -41.56 -7.19
C ASN A 464 20.53 -40.16 -7.37
N VAL A 465 20.87 -39.51 -8.48
CA VAL A 465 20.48 -38.10 -8.77
C VAL A 465 18.97 -37.95 -9.04
N GLU A 466 18.30 -38.97 -9.58
CA GLU A 466 16.87 -38.92 -9.87
C GLU A 466 16.01 -39.00 -8.60
N LYS A 467 16.49 -39.73 -7.57
CA LYS A 467 15.78 -39.91 -6.29
C LYS A 467 16.24 -38.96 -5.20
N SER A 468 17.25 -38.15 -5.44
CA SER A 468 17.86 -37.28 -4.43
C SER A 468 17.55 -35.81 -4.70
N ARG A 469 17.35 -35.05 -3.64
CA ARG A 469 17.18 -33.60 -3.74
C ARG A 469 18.45 -32.96 -4.30
N ILE A 470 18.27 -31.97 -5.18
CA ILE A 470 19.37 -31.30 -5.90
C ILE A 470 20.44 -30.71 -4.97
N ASP A 471 20.05 -30.25 -3.77
CA ASP A 471 20.97 -29.73 -2.76
C ASP A 471 21.92 -30.81 -2.18
N LYS A 472 21.47 -32.08 -2.13
CA LYS A 472 22.34 -33.23 -1.74
C LYS A 472 23.21 -33.67 -2.89
N VAL A 473 22.68 -33.67 -4.11
CA VAL A 473 23.39 -33.99 -5.34
C VAL A 473 24.63 -33.09 -5.49
N LEU A 474 24.41 -31.75 -5.40
CA LEU A 474 25.46 -30.75 -5.54
C LEU A 474 26.48 -30.71 -4.37
N LYS A 475 26.19 -31.37 -3.24
CA LYS A 475 27.13 -31.50 -2.11
C LYS A 475 28.00 -32.76 -2.19
N ASN A 476 27.67 -33.69 -3.05
CA ASN A 476 28.42 -34.91 -3.21
C ASN A 476 29.73 -34.64 -3.95
N LEU A 477 30.85 -34.94 -3.32
CA LEU A 477 32.19 -34.67 -3.86
C LEU A 477 32.50 -35.38 -5.18
N GLU A 478 31.98 -36.59 -5.38
CA GLU A 478 32.19 -37.35 -6.62
C GLU A 478 31.40 -36.75 -7.79
N ILE A 479 30.19 -36.25 -7.50
CA ILE A 479 29.34 -35.52 -8.51
C ILE A 479 30.00 -34.16 -8.83
N GLN A 480 30.54 -33.45 -7.83
CA GLN A 480 31.25 -32.20 -8.08
C GLN A 480 32.50 -32.44 -8.96
N ALA A 481 33.22 -33.53 -8.71
CA ALA A 481 34.36 -33.90 -9.55
C ALA A 481 33.97 -34.21 -10.99
N LEU A 482 32.84 -34.89 -11.22
CA LEU A 482 32.28 -35.14 -12.54
C LEU A 482 31.91 -33.85 -13.26
N ILE A 483 31.13 -32.98 -12.61
CA ILE A 483 30.70 -31.71 -13.16
C ILE A 483 31.92 -30.84 -13.59
N THR A 484 32.94 -30.78 -12.71
CA THR A 484 34.15 -30.00 -12.99
C THR A 484 34.98 -30.62 -14.14
N ALA A 485 35.10 -31.95 -14.18
CA ALA A 485 35.90 -32.66 -15.21
C ALA A 485 35.24 -32.57 -16.61
N ILE A 486 33.89 -32.53 -16.70
CA ILE A 486 33.15 -32.42 -17.96
C ILE A 486 33.01 -30.94 -18.38
N GLY A 487 33.33 -29.98 -17.51
CA GLY A 487 33.22 -28.55 -17.83
C GLY A 487 31.80 -28.04 -17.87
N THR A 488 30.83 -28.72 -17.25
CA THR A 488 29.40 -28.35 -17.23
C THR A 488 29.01 -27.55 -15.98
N GLY A 489 29.97 -27.02 -15.26
CA GLY A 489 29.79 -26.31 -14.00
C GLY A 489 29.87 -24.80 -14.09
#